data_a53ff3d6454b500273e9819423fecfdd
#
_entry.id   a53ff3d6454b500273e9819423fecfdd
#
_cell.length_a   1.000
_cell.length_b   1.000
_cell.length_c   1.000
_cell.angle_alpha   90.00
_cell.angle_beta   90.00
_cell.angle_gamma   90.00
#
_symmetry.space_group_name_H-M   'P 1'
#
loop_
_entity.id
_entity.type
_entity.pdbx_description
1 polymer ?
#
loop_
_entity_poly.entity_id
_entity_poly.type
_entity_poly.pdbx_seq_one_letter_code
_entity_poly.pdbx_strand_id
1 'polypeptide(L)'
;FAYNGDQMAEELNMQSKHSIEKQTAHYVDCFTTVSEITNNECKELLDKPADVVLMNGFEDDFVPKGATFTGKRKRARSTMLRVANCLMGTDLGDDTLIIGTSGRYEFKNKGIDVFLESLNRLNRDKNLKKNVLAFVNVPGWVGDAREDLQERLKSKEKFTTPLEVPLIDRKSV
;
A
#
# COMPACT_ATOMS: atom_id res chain seq x y z
N PHE A 1 -11.21 -25.55 7.42
CA PHE A 1 -12.30 -25.26 6.49
C PHE A 1 -12.35 -26.37 5.47
N ALA A 2 -13.48 -27.05 5.31
CA ALA A 2 -13.68 -28.06 4.28
C ALA A 2 -14.30 -27.38 3.05
N TYR A 3 -13.49 -26.67 2.29
CA TYR A 3 -13.92 -26.14 1.00
C TYR A 3 -13.47 -27.06 -0.14
N ASN A 4 -14.39 -27.35 -1.06
CA ASN A 4 -14.03 -27.98 -2.32
C ASN A 4 -13.60 -26.88 -3.30
N GLY A 5 -12.31 -26.84 -3.65
CA GLY A 5 -11.78 -25.81 -4.54
C GLY A 5 -12.39 -25.83 -5.93
N ASP A 6 -12.69 -27.00 -6.47
CA ASP A 6 -13.31 -27.15 -7.80
C ASP A 6 -14.75 -26.60 -7.81
N GLN A 7 -15.54 -26.94 -6.77
CA GLN A 7 -16.89 -26.41 -6.62
C GLN A 7 -16.90 -24.89 -6.45
N MET A 8 -16.02 -24.36 -5.60
CA MET A 8 -15.92 -22.92 -5.39
C MET A 8 -15.50 -22.19 -6.67
N ALA A 9 -14.60 -22.77 -7.45
CA ALA A 9 -14.20 -22.20 -8.74
C ALA A 9 -15.37 -22.14 -9.72
N GLU A 10 -16.26 -23.14 -9.71
CA GLU A 10 -17.47 -23.14 -10.50
C GLU A 10 -18.46 -22.07 -10.06
N GLU A 11 -18.74 -21.98 -8.76
CA GLU A 11 -19.65 -20.96 -8.19
C GLU A 11 -19.17 -19.53 -8.48
N LEU A 12 -17.86 -19.31 -8.55
CA LEU A 12 -17.24 -18.00 -8.81
C LEU A 12 -16.93 -17.75 -10.30
N ASN A 13 -17.27 -18.67 -11.22
CA ASN A 13 -16.91 -18.60 -12.64
C ASN A 13 -15.39 -18.44 -12.88
N MET A 14 -14.59 -19.13 -12.10
CA MET A 14 -13.13 -19.10 -12.17
C MET A 14 -12.49 -20.44 -12.58
N GLN A 15 -13.26 -21.37 -13.14
CA GLN A 15 -12.81 -22.72 -13.45
C GLN A 15 -11.56 -22.76 -14.34
N SER A 16 -11.49 -21.87 -15.35
CA SER A 16 -10.36 -21.83 -16.29
C SER A 16 -9.06 -21.50 -15.56
N LYS A 17 -9.09 -20.50 -14.68
CA LYS A 17 -7.92 -20.10 -13.89
C LYS A 17 -7.56 -21.18 -12.89
N HIS A 18 -8.54 -21.65 -12.14
CA HIS A 18 -8.36 -22.67 -11.12
C HIS A 18 -7.79 -23.98 -11.69
N SER A 19 -8.32 -24.46 -12.83
CA SER A 19 -7.83 -25.68 -13.46
C SER A 19 -6.37 -25.58 -13.91
N ILE A 20 -5.96 -24.42 -14.44
CA ILE A 20 -4.56 -24.18 -14.83
C ILE A 20 -3.67 -24.21 -13.59
N GLU A 21 -4.05 -23.51 -12.54
CA GLU A 21 -3.28 -23.45 -11.29
C GLU A 21 -3.18 -24.84 -10.64
N LYS A 22 -4.29 -25.58 -10.55
CA LYS A 22 -4.33 -26.93 -9.96
C LYS A 22 -3.49 -27.92 -10.75
N GLN A 23 -3.65 -27.97 -12.08
CA GLN A 23 -2.87 -28.87 -12.93
C GLN A 23 -1.38 -28.50 -12.87
N THR A 24 -1.05 -27.22 -12.93
CA THR A 24 0.35 -26.79 -12.80
C THR A 24 0.95 -27.26 -11.48
N ALA A 25 0.28 -27.05 -10.36
CA ALA A 25 0.76 -27.49 -9.03
C ALA A 25 1.04 -29.00 -8.96
N HIS A 26 0.24 -29.82 -9.65
CA HIS A 26 0.37 -31.29 -9.64
C HIS A 26 1.45 -31.82 -10.58
N TYR A 27 1.78 -31.10 -11.68
CA TYR A 27 2.66 -31.60 -12.73
C TYR A 27 4.05 -30.94 -12.80
N VAL A 28 4.29 -29.90 -11.99
CA VAL A 28 5.64 -29.29 -11.92
C VAL A 28 6.58 -30.14 -11.07
N ASP A 29 7.89 -30.05 -11.35
CA ASP A 29 8.91 -30.77 -10.62
C ASP A 29 9.02 -30.34 -9.15
N CYS A 30 8.73 -29.06 -8.86
CA CYS A 30 8.70 -28.50 -7.51
C CYS A 30 7.69 -27.38 -7.43
N PHE A 31 6.65 -27.57 -6.59
CA PHE A 31 5.66 -26.57 -6.30
C PHE A 31 6.02 -25.81 -5.03
N THR A 32 6.08 -24.48 -5.08
CA THR A 32 6.48 -23.64 -3.95
C THR A 32 5.45 -22.57 -3.63
N THR A 33 5.41 -22.16 -2.36
CA THR A 33 4.61 -21.01 -1.89
C THR A 33 5.44 -20.09 -1.02
N VAL A 34 4.90 -18.90 -0.72
CA VAL A 34 5.61 -17.87 0.04
C VAL A 34 5.35 -17.90 1.55
N SER A 35 4.40 -18.71 2.01
CA SER A 35 4.06 -18.80 3.44
C SER A 35 3.31 -20.09 3.77
N GLU A 36 3.31 -20.47 5.05
CA GLU A 36 2.52 -21.59 5.57
C GLU A 36 1.01 -21.34 5.41
N ILE A 37 0.56 -20.09 5.50
CA ILE A 37 -0.85 -19.74 5.27
C ILE A 37 -1.23 -20.09 3.84
N THR A 38 -0.46 -19.63 2.86
CA THR A 38 -0.70 -19.95 1.45
C THR A 38 -0.55 -21.45 1.17
N ASN A 39 0.37 -22.13 1.85
CA ASN A 39 0.50 -23.58 1.73
C ASN A 39 -0.77 -24.33 2.18
N ASN A 40 -1.37 -23.90 3.29
CA ASN A 40 -2.64 -24.45 3.75
C ASN A 40 -3.79 -24.16 2.76
N GLU A 41 -3.82 -22.95 2.18
CA GLU A 41 -4.78 -22.61 1.12
C GLU A 41 -4.60 -23.50 -0.10
N CYS A 42 -3.37 -23.72 -0.56
CA CYS A 42 -3.08 -24.61 -1.69
C CYS A 42 -3.53 -26.05 -1.41
N LYS A 43 -3.29 -26.56 -0.20
CA LYS A 43 -3.75 -27.88 0.20
C LYS A 43 -5.27 -28.02 0.12
N GLU A 44 -6.02 -27.01 0.57
CA GLU A 44 -7.48 -27.04 0.59
C GLU A 44 -8.09 -26.76 -0.80
N LEU A 45 -7.51 -25.84 -1.57
CA LEU A 45 -8.09 -25.40 -2.84
C LEU A 45 -7.58 -26.17 -4.05
N LEU A 46 -6.31 -26.57 -4.04
CA LEU A 46 -5.66 -27.26 -5.16
C LEU A 46 -5.48 -28.76 -4.92
N ASP A 47 -5.87 -29.27 -3.75
CA ASP A 47 -5.60 -30.65 -3.28
C ASP A 47 -4.10 -31.01 -3.32
N LYS A 48 -3.22 -30.02 -3.20
CA LYS A 48 -1.78 -30.19 -3.28
C LYS A 48 -1.08 -29.18 -2.35
N PRO A 49 -0.44 -29.63 -1.26
CA PRO A 49 0.44 -28.78 -0.50
C PRO A 49 1.69 -28.45 -1.31
N ALA A 50 2.33 -27.33 -1.02
CA ALA A 50 3.61 -27.00 -1.58
C ALA A 50 4.68 -28.01 -1.15
N ASP A 51 5.60 -28.31 -2.04
CA ASP A 51 6.76 -29.17 -1.74
C ASP A 51 7.75 -28.42 -0.84
N VAL A 52 7.85 -27.09 -1.02
CA VAL A 52 8.70 -26.19 -0.22
C VAL A 52 8.02 -24.84 -0.02
N VAL A 53 8.07 -24.32 1.20
CA VAL A 53 7.70 -22.94 1.51
C VAL A 53 8.93 -22.06 1.40
N LEU A 54 8.95 -21.17 0.41
CA LEU A 54 10.01 -20.20 0.16
C LEU A 54 9.51 -18.80 0.49
N MET A 55 9.82 -18.33 1.70
CA MET A 55 9.46 -16.96 2.10
C MET A 55 10.21 -15.94 1.25
N ASN A 56 9.55 -14.80 0.98
CA ASN A 56 10.19 -13.68 0.29
C ASN A 56 11.43 -13.24 1.04
N GLY A 57 12.53 -13.12 0.30
CA GLY A 57 13.77 -12.58 0.83
C GLY A 57 13.69 -11.06 1.03
N PHE A 58 14.55 -10.57 1.91
CA PHE A 58 14.75 -9.15 2.13
C PHE A 58 16.23 -8.85 2.25
N GLU A 59 16.71 -7.89 1.46
CA GLU A 59 18.06 -7.36 1.56
C GLU A 59 18.01 -5.99 2.23
N ASP A 60 18.75 -5.79 3.30
CA ASP A 60 18.80 -4.52 4.04
C ASP A 60 19.96 -3.59 3.64
N ASP A 61 20.82 -4.02 2.72
CA ASP A 61 21.99 -3.27 2.29
C ASP A 61 21.67 -1.94 1.60
N PHE A 62 20.47 -1.84 0.98
CA PHE A 62 20.01 -0.59 0.40
C PHE A 62 19.57 0.44 1.46
N VAL A 63 19.37 0.02 2.71
CA VAL A 63 18.95 0.91 3.79
C VAL A 63 20.19 1.65 4.34
N PRO A 64 20.25 2.97 4.20
CA PRO A 64 21.40 3.73 4.73
C PRO A 64 21.46 3.59 6.25
N LYS A 65 22.69 3.56 6.78
CA LYS A 65 22.93 3.43 8.23
C LYS A 65 23.58 4.71 8.79
N GLY A 66 23.52 4.89 10.11
CA GLY A 66 24.20 5.99 10.82
C GLY A 66 23.77 7.39 10.37
N ALA A 67 24.72 8.29 10.26
CA ALA A 67 24.50 9.71 9.90
C ALA A 67 23.84 9.86 8.51
N THR A 68 24.15 8.98 7.56
CA THR A 68 23.55 8.97 6.23
C THR A 68 22.05 8.68 6.31
N PHE A 69 21.64 7.73 7.13
CA PHE A 69 20.22 7.46 7.39
C PHE A 69 19.51 8.69 7.96
N THR A 70 20.10 9.30 9.00
CA THR A 70 19.52 10.47 9.65
C THR A 70 19.34 11.63 8.66
N GLY A 71 20.35 11.90 7.83
CA GLY A 71 20.29 12.95 6.82
C GLY A 71 19.23 12.69 5.74
N LYS A 72 19.18 11.47 5.21
CA LYS A 72 18.18 11.08 4.20
C LYS A 72 16.76 11.10 4.78
N ARG A 73 16.57 10.61 6.01
CA ARG A 73 15.28 10.65 6.72
C ARG A 73 14.78 12.08 6.91
N LYS A 74 15.65 13.00 7.36
CA LYS A 74 15.31 14.42 7.53
C LYS A 74 14.88 15.05 6.21
N ARG A 75 15.61 14.79 5.13
CA ARG A 75 15.29 15.29 3.79
C ARG A 75 13.95 14.73 3.30
N ALA A 76 13.74 13.42 3.40
CA ALA A 76 12.49 12.78 3.00
C ALA A 76 11.29 13.36 3.76
N ARG A 77 11.42 13.51 5.09
CA ARG A 77 10.39 14.13 5.93
C ARG A 77 10.06 15.56 5.48
N SER A 78 11.09 16.39 5.25
CA SER A 78 10.89 17.75 4.75
C SER A 78 10.18 17.79 3.42
N THR A 79 10.50 16.86 2.49
CA THR A 79 9.81 16.73 1.21
C THR A 79 8.33 16.35 1.40
N MET A 80 8.04 15.38 2.26
CA MET A 80 6.66 14.95 2.52
C MET A 80 5.82 16.10 3.11
N LEU A 81 6.34 16.81 4.09
CA LEU A 81 5.67 17.98 4.68
C LEU A 81 5.45 19.08 3.63
N ARG A 82 6.43 19.35 2.79
CA ARG A 82 6.30 20.35 1.74
C ARG A 82 5.22 19.98 0.72
N VAL A 83 5.20 18.73 0.27
CA VAL A 83 4.15 18.23 -0.63
C VAL A 83 2.77 18.42 0.00
N ALA A 84 2.60 18.00 1.24
CA ALA A 84 1.33 18.13 1.95
C ALA A 84 0.90 19.59 2.13
N ASN A 85 1.82 20.47 2.54
CA ASN A 85 1.54 21.88 2.71
C ASN A 85 1.16 22.57 1.38
N CYS A 86 1.87 22.26 0.30
CA CYS A 86 1.53 22.78 -1.03
C CYS A 86 0.18 22.28 -1.54
N LEU A 87 -0.17 21.03 -1.20
CA LEU A 87 -1.40 20.40 -1.64
C LEU A 87 -2.63 20.89 -0.87
N MET A 88 -2.50 20.94 0.46
CA MET A 88 -3.61 21.22 1.37
C MET A 88 -3.68 22.68 1.83
N GLY A 89 -2.71 23.52 1.48
CA GLY A 89 -2.65 24.90 1.96
C GLY A 89 -2.45 25.00 3.47
N THR A 90 -1.64 24.11 4.03
CA THR A 90 -1.36 24.04 5.47
C THR A 90 0.06 24.47 5.78
N ASP A 91 0.38 24.66 7.07
CA ASP A 91 1.74 24.95 7.56
C ASP A 91 2.16 23.89 8.60
N LEU A 92 2.15 22.62 8.18
CA LEU A 92 2.57 21.49 9.02
C LEU A 92 4.09 21.57 9.25
N GLY A 93 4.50 21.53 10.52
CA GLY A 93 5.88 21.62 10.93
C GLY A 93 6.51 20.26 11.32
N ASP A 94 7.73 20.34 11.84
CA ASP A 94 8.54 19.16 12.17
C ASP A 94 8.01 18.31 13.34
N ASP A 95 7.07 18.82 14.13
CA ASP A 95 6.38 18.09 15.20
C ASP A 95 5.22 17.20 14.69
N THR A 96 4.83 17.35 13.43
CA THR A 96 3.77 16.56 12.79
C THR A 96 4.12 15.07 12.78
N LEU A 97 3.23 14.20 13.23
CA LEU A 97 3.36 12.77 13.08
C LEU A 97 3.02 12.37 11.63
N ILE A 98 3.97 11.79 10.92
CA ILE A 98 3.75 11.27 9.57
C ILE A 98 3.55 9.76 9.66
N ILE A 99 2.43 9.29 9.17
CA ILE A 99 2.09 7.87 9.07
C ILE A 99 1.64 7.55 7.64
N GLY A 100 1.78 6.31 7.22
CA GLY A 100 1.39 5.96 5.86
C GLY A 100 1.21 4.46 5.66
N THR A 101 0.41 4.13 4.66
CA THR A 101 0.33 2.79 4.10
C THR A 101 0.66 2.83 2.62
N SER A 102 1.19 1.73 2.10
CA SER A 102 1.55 1.58 0.70
C SER A 102 1.23 0.16 0.23
N GLY A 103 0.70 0.03 -0.97
CA GLY A 103 0.36 -1.27 -1.53
C GLY A 103 -0.52 -1.12 -2.77
N ARG A 104 -0.96 -2.25 -3.34
CA ARG A 104 -1.90 -2.26 -4.46
C ARG A 104 -3.22 -1.59 -4.05
N TYR A 105 -3.93 -1.02 -5.03
CA TYR A 105 -5.24 -0.40 -4.80
C TYR A 105 -6.32 -1.47 -4.58
N GLU A 106 -6.22 -2.15 -3.44
CA GLU A 106 -7.14 -3.19 -2.99
C GLU A 106 -7.65 -2.81 -1.60
N PHE A 107 -8.81 -2.16 -1.56
CA PHE A 107 -9.32 -1.46 -0.39
C PHE A 107 -9.38 -2.34 0.87
N LYS A 108 -9.95 -3.55 0.77
CA LYS A 108 -10.06 -4.49 1.88
C LYS A 108 -8.81 -5.36 2.04
N ASN A 109 -8.32 -5.95 0.96
CA ASN A 109 -7.18 -6.87 1.01
C ASN A 109 -5.90 -6.25 1.57
N LYS A 110 -5.71 -4.94 1.37
CA LYS A 110 -4.55 -4.20 1.86
C LYS A 110 -4.83 -3.43 3.15
N GLY A 111 -6.01 -3.64 3.74
CA GLY A 111 -6.38 -3.03 5.01
C GLY A 111 -6.49 -1.50 4.95
N ILE A 112 -6.77 -0.92 3.78
CA ILE A 112 -6.95 0.53 3.64
C ILE A 112 -8.16 0.98 4.45
N ASP A 113 -9.24 0.21 4.47
CA ASP A 113 -10.43 0.41 5.28
C ASP A 113 -10.10 0.46 6.79
N VAL A 114 -9.31 -0.49 7.27
CA VAL A 114 -8.85 -0.55 8.67
C VAL A 114 -7.95 0.65 8.99
N PHE A 115 -7.07 1.04 8.07
CA PHE A 115 -6.23 2.21 8.22
C PHE A 115 -7.05 3.50 8.34
N LEU A 116 -8.04 3.69 7.48
CA LEU A 116 -8.94 4.85 7.53
C LEU A 116 -9.79 4.89 8.81
N GLU A 117 -10.31 3.74 9.26
CA GLU A 117 -11.02 3.67 10.55
C GLU A 117 -10.10 3.97 11.73
N SER A 118 -8.86 3.54 11.68
CA SER A 118 -7.86 3.87 12.70
C SER A 118 -7.59 5.38 12.74
N LEU A 119 -7.49 6.04 11.58
CA LEU A 119 -7.38 7.49 11.48
C LEU A 119 -8.62 8.21 12.03
N ASN A 120 -9.81 7.70 11.74
CA ASN A 120 -11.07 8.24 12.26
C ASN A 120 -11.10 8.17 13.80
N ARG A 121 -10.67 7.07 14.39
CA ARG A 121 -10.55 6.94 15.85
C ARG A 121 -9.51 7.89 16.43
N LEU A 122 -8.35 7.96 15.79
CA LEU A 122 -7.27 8.87 16.20
C LEU A 122 -7.71 10.33 16.16
N ASN A 123 -8.48 10.73 15.14
CA ASN A 123 -9.01 12.08 15.00
C ASN A 123 -10.01 12.46 16.10
N ARG A 124 -10.62 11.48 16.75
CA ARG A 124 -11.56 11.67 17.88
C ARG A 124 -10.87 11.68 19.24
N ASP A 125 -9.60 11.30 19.29
CA ASP A 125 -8.84 11.27 20.55
C ASP A 125 -8.45 12.67 20.99
N LYS A 126 -9.13 13.15 22.03
CA LYS A 126 -8.86 14.47 22.64
C LYS A 126 -7.49 14.60 23.31
N ASN A 127 -6.82 13.49 23.57
CA ASN A 127 -5.47 13.47 24.15
C ASN A 127 -4.37 13.67 23.11
N LEU A 128 -4.68 13.48 21.84
CA LEU A 128 -3.74 13.72 20.76
C LEU A 128 -3.43 15.21 20.62
N LYS A 129 -2.18 15.58 20.90
CA LYS A 129 -1.73 16.99 20.87
C LYS A 129 -0.92 17.34 19.63
N LYS A 130 -0.68 16.36 18.75
CA LYS A 130 0.12 16.55 17.53
C LYS A 130 -0.74 16.49 16.28
N ASN A 131 -0.34 17.26 15.28
CA ASN A 131 -0.89 17.06 13.94
C ASN A 131 -0.47 15.68 13.40
N VAL A 132 -1.39 15.03 12.73
CA VAL A 132 -1.13 13.75 12.06
C VAL A 132 -1.32 13.96 10.56
N LEU A 133 -0.28 13.63 9.80
CA LEU A 133 -0.31 13.61 8.34
C LEU A 133 -0.29 12.16 7.87
N ALA A 134 -1.35 11.75 7.20
CA ALA A 134 -1.47 10.39 6.69
C ALA A 134 -1.29 10.34 5.17
N PHE A 135 -0.49 9.39 4.71
CA PHE A 135 -0.33 9.07 3.29
C PHE A 135 -0.92 7.69 2.98
N VAL A 136 -1.74 7.63 1.94
CA VAL A 136 -2.20 6.37 1.34
C VAL A 136 -1.57 6.30 -0.06
N ASN A 137 -0.49 5.54 -0.19
CA ASN A 137 0.26 5.41 -1.43
C ASN A 137 -0.18 4.15 -2.17
N VAL A 138 -0.95 4.34 -3.22
CA VAL A 138 -1.42 3.26 -4.08
C VAL A 138 -1.04 3.55 -5.52
N PRO A 139 -0.63 2.56 -6.32
CA PRO A 139 -0.42 2.75 -7.74
C PRO A 139 -1.76 3.08 -8.39
N GLY A 140 -1.79 4.16 -9.16
CA GLY A 140 -2.92 4.57 -9.99
C GLY A 140 -2.53 4.58 -11.45
N TRP A 141 -3.51 4.47 -12.32
CA TRP A 141 -3.32 4.68 -13.75
C TRP A 141 -3.32 6.18 -14.01
N VAL A 142 -2.19 6.82 -13.71
CA VAL A 142 -1.98 8.25 -13.90
C VAL A 142 -0.98 8.46 -15.02
N GLY A 143 -1.17 9.53 -15.78
CA GLY A 143 -0.18 10.00 -16.76
C GLY A 143 0.99 10.69 -16.04
N ASP A 144 1.10 12.00 -16.24
CA ASP A 144 2.15 12.79 -15.65
C ASP A 144 1.81 13.30 -14.24
N ALA A 145 2.82 13.79 -13.54
CA ALA A 145 2.64 14.44 -12.26
C ALA A 145 1.89 15.77 -12.43
N ARG A 146 1.01 16.10 -11.49
CA ARG A 146 0.18 17.32 -11.50
C ARG A 146 1.02 18.59 -11.68
N GLU A 147 0.74 19.35 -12.71
CA GLU A 147 1.46 20.58 -13.01
C GLU A 147 1.26 21.66 -11.94
N ASP A 148 0.02 21.86 -11.48
CA ASP A 148 -0.32 22.84 -10.45
C ASP A 148 0.41 22.59 -9.11
N LEU A 149 0.56 21.32 -8.71
CA LEU A 149 1.35 20.96 -7.56
C LEU A 149 2.85 21.15 -7.80
N GLN A 150 3.33 20.81 -8.99
CA GLN A 150 4.73 21.03 -9.37
C GLN A 150 5.10 22.51 -9.34
N GLU A 151 4.22 23.39 -9.82
CA GLU A 151 4.41 24.85 -9.76
C GLU A 151 4.50 25.33 -8.31
N ARG A 152 3.58 24.91 -7.44
CA ARG A 152 3.65 25.22 -6.01
C ARG A 152 4.92 24.71 -5.35
N LEU A 153 5.39 23.52 -5.72
CA LEU A 153 6.63 22.94 -5.18
C LEU A 153 7.89 23.69 -5.64
N LYS A 154 7.89 24.29 -6.83
CA LYS A 154 8.99 25.12 -7.34
C LYS A 154 9.01 26.51 -6.68
N SER A 155 7.86 27.04 -6.31
CA SER A 155 7.75 28.31 -5.58
C SER A 155 8.31 28.19 -4.18
N LYS A 156 8.86 29.29 -3.64
CA LYS A 156 9.27 29.40 -2.22
C LYS A 156 8.14 29.91 -1.32
N GLU A 157 6.99 30.18 -1.87
CA GLU A 157 5.84 30.72 -1.16
C GLU A 157 5.17 29.69 -0.26
N LYS A 158 4.50 30.19 0.78
CA LYS A 158 3.57 29.41 1.59
C LYS A 158 2.17 29.59 1.02
N PHE A 159 1.49 28.48 0.83
CA PHE A 159 0.11 28.47 0.35
C PHE A 159 -0.84 28.23 1.53
N THR A 160 -1.90 29.03 1.56
CA THR A 160 -2.94 28.96 2.62
C THR A 160 -4.26 28.37 2.11
N THR A 161 -4.33 28.05 0.82
CA THR A 161 -5.50 27.46 0.19
C THR A 161 -5.12 26.09 -0.40
N PRO A 162 -5.98 25.07 -0.22
CA PRO A 162 -5.75 23.77 -0.87
C PRO A 162 -5.83 23.90 -2.41
N LEU A 163 -5.30 22.92 -3.10
CA LEU A 163 -5.57 22.74 -4.53
C LEU A 163 -7.03 22.29 -4.70
N GLU A 164 -7.78 22.97 -5.56
CA GLU A 164 -9.21 22.78 -5.74
C GLU A 164 -9.55 21.48 -6.49
N VAL A 165 -8.65 21.03 -7.35
CA VAL A 165 -8.87 19.83 -8.17
C VAL A 165 -8.52 18.57 -7.39
N PRO A 166 -9.37 17.53 -7.40
CA PRO A 166 -9.07 16.27 -6.74
C PRO A 166 -7.75 15.65 -7.20
N LEU A 167 -7.07 14.96 -6.30
CA LEU A 167 -5.80 14.26 -6.60
C LEU A 167 -5.95 13.17 -7.66
N ILE A 168 -7.15 12.58 -7.76
CA ILE A 168 -7.46 11.48 -8.68
C ILE A 168 -8.65 11.96 -9.53
N ASP A 169 -8.48 11.94 -10.83
CA ASP A 169 -9.59 12.16 -11.76
C ASP A 169 -10.57 10.97 -11.67
N ARG A 170 -11.85 11.25 -11.47
CA ARG A 170 -12.92 10.22 -11.41
C ARG A 170 -13.03 9.40 -12.71
N LYS A 171 -12.42 9.83 -13.80
CA LYS A 171 -12.37 9.09 -15.06
C LYS A 171 -11.27 8.03 -15.12
N SER A 172 -10.42 7.97 -14.10
CA SER A 172 -9.30 7.04 -14.01
C SER A 172 -9.58 5.82 -13.11
N VAL A 173 -10.83 5.60 -12.73
CA VAL A 173 -11.28 4.44 -11.93
C VAL A 173 -12.24 3.59 -12.75
#